data_3d2c6da8d93942c8589c18208c966195
#
_entry.id   3d2c6da8d93942c8589c18208c966195
#
_cell.length_a   1.000
_cell.length_b   1.000
_cell.length_c   1.000
_cell.angle_alpha   90.00
_cell.angle_beta   90.00
_cell.angle_gamma   90.00
#
_symmetry.space_group_name_H-M   'P 1'
#
loop_
_entity.id
_entity.type
_entity.pdbx_description
1 polymer ?
#
loop_
_entity_poly.entity_id
_entity_poly.type
_entity_poly.pdbx_seq_one_letter_code
_entity_poly.pdbx_strand_id
1 'polypeptide(L)'
;MDFSALQAQFKDLDIKGALGLWSIIIALVTAIIALIVLRLGKWTNLQHSLNKGTYSSMLPIFNTGSEVGYGAVIATLAGFAVLRDSVLNLSPNNPLISEAVAMTTLAGITGSSSGGLSIALPILGKEYLAQAVAHGISPELLHRVAVMAAGGLDTLPHSGAVITLFAICHLTHKQSYKDVAMVTMAIPLIAVTVVIVLGTMLGSF
;
A
#
# COMPACT_ATOMS: atom_id res chain seq x y z
N MET A 1 -10.54 20.59 -14.21
CA MET A 1 -11.93 20.22 -13.93
C MET A 1 -12.36 21.00 -12.69
N ASP A 2 -13.47 21.71 -12.77
CA ASP A 2 -14.02 22.44 -11.62
C ASP A 2 -14.97 21.52 -10.84
N PHE A 3 -14.55 21.12 -9.63
CA PHE A 3 -15.33 20.25 -8.73
C PHE A 3 -16.13 21.03 -7.68
N SER A 4 -16.17 22.37 -7.79
CA SER A 4 -16.79 23.25 -6.77
C SER A 4 -18.27 22.94 -6.55
N ALA A 5 -19.02 22.64 -7.62
CA ALA A 5 -20.43 22.28 -7.53
C ALA A 5 -20.67 20.94 -6.82
N LEU A 6 -19.83 19.94 -7.09
CA LEU A 6 -19.89 18.63 -6.42
C LEU A 6 -19.48 18.75 -4.95
N GLN A 7 -18.45 19.52 -4.64
CA GLN A 7 -18.01 19.74 -3.26
C GLN A 7 -19.05 20.51 -2.42
N ALA A 8 -19.84 21.38 -3.05
CA ALA A 8 -20.95 22.07 -2.37
C ALA A 8 -22.11 21.11 -2.03
N GLN A 9 -22.33 20.09 -2.87
CA GLN A 9 -23.38 19.09 -2.67
C GLN A 9 -22.98 18.01 -1.66
N PHE A 10 -21.68 17.68 -1.55
CA PHE A 10 -21.13 16.63 -0.69
C PHE A 10 -20.08 17.23 0.25
N LYS A 11 -20.52 18.10 1.18
CA LYS A 11 -19.65 18.87 2.09
C LYS A 11 -18.69 18.03 2.92
N ASP A 12 -19.05 16.77 3.22
CA ASP A 12 -18.28 15.87 4.07
C ASP A 12 -17.34 14.94 3.30
N LEU A 13 -17.33 15.01 1.96
CA LEU A 13 -16.45 14.17 1.12
C LEU A 13 -15.29 15.01 0.58
N ASP A 14 -14.07 14.62 0.92
CA ASP A 14 -12.87 15.16 0.29
C ASP A 14 -12.70 14.57 -1.13
N ILE A 15 -13.38 15.20 -2.10
CA ILE A 15 -13.33 14.78 -3.51
C ILE A 15 -11.90 14.87 -4.05
N LYS A 16 -11.11 15.86 -3.58
CA LYS A 16 -9.72 16.03 -4.04
C LYS A 16 -8.82 14.91 -3.52
N GLY A 17 -8.99 14.50 -2.26
CA GLY A 17 -8.30 13.34 -1.70
C GLY A 17 -8.64 12.02 -2.39
N ALA A 18 -9.86 11.91 -2.95
CA ALA A 18 -10.31 10.71 -3.66
C ALA A 18 -9.96 10.71 -5.18
N LEU A 19 -9.33 11.76 -5.73
CA LEU A 19 -9.03 11.85 -7.16
C LEU A 19 -8.18 10.67 -7.68
N GLY A 20 -7.20 10.21 -6.90
CA GLY A 20 -6.36 9.06 -7.26
C GLY A 20 -7.21 7.79 -7.43
N LEU A 21 -8.10 7.51 -6.50
CA LEU A 21 -9.01 6.36 -6.54
C LEU A 21 -9.96 6.44 -7.75
N TRP A 22 -10.57 7.59 -7.99
CA TRP A 22 -11.46 7.80 -9.13
C TRP A 22 -10.73 7.65 -10.47
N SER A 23 -9.49 8.13 -10.56
CA SER A 23 -8.67 7.96 -11.77
C SER A 23 -8.44 6.49 -12.09
N ILE A 24 -8.14 5.66 -11.08
CA ILE A 24 -7.95 4.21 -11.25
C ILE A 24 -9.26 3.55 -11.66
N ILE A 25 -10.38 3.86 -11.03
CA ILE A 25 -11.70 3.31 -11.36
C ILE A 25 -12.07 3.63 -12.81
N ILE A 26 -11.95 4.89 -13.23
CA ILE A 26 -12.25 5.33 -14.59
C ILE A 26 -11.34 4.63 -15.59
N ALA A 27 -10.03 4.53 -15.31
CA ALA A 27 -9.08 3.86 -16.18
C ALA A 27 -9.43 2.37 -16.36
N LEU A 28 -9.75 1.66 -15.29
CA LEU A 28 -10.14 0.24 -15.35
C LEU A 28 -11.45 0.03 -16.10
N VAL A 29 -12.48 0.84 -15.83
CA VAL A 29 -13.76 0.77 -16.54
C VAL A 29 -13.56 1.05 -18.03
N THR A 30 -12.79 2.08 -18.37
CA THR A 30 -12.48 2.43 -19.76
C THR A 30 -11.73 1.29 -20.46
N ALA A 31 -10.75 0.67 -19.78
CA ALA A 31 -10.01 -0.47 -20.32
C ALA A 31 -10.93 -1.68 -20.58
N ILE A 32 -11.85 -1.97 -19.67
CA ILE A 32 -12.84 -3.06 -19.84
C ILE A 32 -13.73 -2.78 -21.05
N ILE A 33 -14.29 -1.57 -21.15
CA ILE A 33 -15.12 -1.15 -22.27
C ILE A 33 -14.34 -1.23 -23.59
N ALA A 34 -13.11 -0.72 -23.61
CA ALA A 34 -12.26 -0.77 -24.81
C ALA A 34 -11.99 -2.22 -25.24
N LEU A 35 -11.68 -3.13 -24.31
CA LEU A 35 -11.48 -4.55 -24.62
C LEU A 35 -12.75 -5.20 -25.21
N ILE A 36 -13.91 -4.88 -24.67
CA ILE A 36 -15.18 -5.39 -25.19
C ILE A 36 -15.41 -4.87 -26.60
N VAL A 37 -15.24 -3.57 -26.82
CA VAL A 37 -15.48 -2.92 -28.12
C VAL A 37 -14.47 -3.41 -29.18
N LEU A 38 -13.19 -3.46 -28.86
CA LEU A 38 -12.15 -3.91 -29.79
C LEU A 38 -12.28 -5.38 -30.21
N ARG A 39 -12.98 -6.17 -29.39
CA ARG A 39 -13.25 -7.57 -29.65
C ARG A 39 -14.71 -7.88 -29.99
N LEU A 40 -15.50 -6.87 -30.37
CA LEU A 40 -16.86 -7.07 -30.85
C LEU A 40 -16.87 -8.10 -31.98
N GLY A 41 -17.74 -9.09 -31.88
CA GLY A 41 -17.85 -10.20 -32.83
C GLY A 41 -16.87 -11.37 -32.65
N LYS A 42 -15.87 -11.24 -31.75
CA LYS A 42 -14.93 -12.32 -31.39
C LYS A 42 -15.24 -12.99 -30.06
N TRP A 43 -16.23 -12.49 -29.33
CA TRP A 43 -16.65 -13.05 -28.05
C TRP A 43 -17.54 -14.29 -28.28
N THR A 44 -17.06 -15.44 -27.85
CA THR A 44 -17.87 -16.67 -27.87
C THR A 44 -18.89 -16.69 -26.71
N ASN A 45 -18.53 -16.15 -25.55
CA ASN A 45 -19.41 -16.03 -24.40
C ASN A 45 -18.95 -14.91 -23.46
N LEU A 46 -19.35 -13.67 -23.78
CA LEU A 46 -18.99 -12.49 -23.00
C LEU A 46 -19.56 -12.55 -21.57
N GLN A 47 -20.80 -13.00 -21.42
CA GLN A 47 -21.47 -13.12 -20.12
C GLN A 47 -20.68 -14.07 -19.19
N HIS A 48 -20.25 -15.22 -19.71
CA HIS A 48 -19.45 -16.17 -18.94
C HIS A 48 -18.10 -15.54 -18.51
N SER A 49 -17.43 -14.83 -19.40
CA SER A 49 -16.16 -14.15 -19.09
C SER A 49 -16.33 -13.07 -18.03
N LEU A 50 -17.39 -12.26 -18.11
CA LEU A 50 -17.70 -11.24 -17.10
C LEU A 50 -18.04 -11.87 -15.75
N ASN A 51 -18.88 -12.90 -15.73
CA ASN A 51 -19.22 -13.62 -14.50
C ASN A 51 -17.97 -14.23 -13.86
N LYS A 52 -17.12 -14.90 -14.65
CA LYS A 52 -15.87 -15.48 -14.15
C LYS A 52 -14.95 -14.40 -13.56
N GLY A 53 -14.81 -13.25 -14.22
CA GLY A 53 -14.06 -12.10 -13.73
C GLY A 53 -14.61 -11.60 -12.39
N THR A 54 -15.92 -11.43 -12.29
CA THR A 54 -16.58 -10.99 -11.06
C THR A 54 -16.35 -11.97 -9.91
N TYR A 55 -16.52 -13.27 -10.14
CA TYR A 55 -16.22 -14.29 -9.12
C TYR A 55 -14.75 -14.27 -8.69
N SER A 56 -13.83 -14.12 -9.64
CA SER A 56 -12.40 -14.08 -9.34
C SER A 56 -11.99 -12.84 -8.55
N SER A 57 -12.74 -11.74 -8.62
CA SER A 57 -12.48 -10.53 -7.85
C SER A 57 -12.92 -10.61 -6.38
N MET A 58 -13.78 -11.55 -6.04
CA MET A 58 -14.32 -11.70 -4.68
C MET A 58 -13.21 -11.99 -3.65
N LEU A 59 -12.33 -12.94 -3.94
CA LEU A 59 -11.25 -13.31 -3.02
C LEU A 59 -10.31 -12.15 -2.70
N PRO A 60 -9.78 -11.38 -3.68
CA PRO A 60 -8.99 -10.18 -3.40
C PRO A 60 -9.73 -9.13 -2.58
N ILE A 61 -11.02 -8.89 -2.86
CA ILE A 61 -11.83 -7.91 -2.13
C ILE A 61 -11.95 -8.29 -0.65
N PHE A 62 -12.33 -9.54 -0.37
CA PHE A 62 -12.48 -10.01 1.01
C PHE A 62 -11.14 -10.08 1.75
N ASN A 63 -10.06 -10.50 1.09
CA ASN A 63 -8.73 -10.51 1.69
C ASN A 63 -8.30 -9.10 2.08
N THR A 64 -8.35 -8.15 1.14
CA THR A 64 -7.96 -6.76 1.40
C THR A 64 -8.85 -6.12 2.47
N GLY A 65 -10.16 -6.33 2.42
CA GLY A 65 -11.07 -5.82 3.44
C GLY A 65 -10.78 -6.39 4.83
N SER A 66 -10.47 -7.67 4.92
CA SER A 66 -10.09 -8.34 6.18
C SER A 66 -8.76 -7.82 6.73
N GLU A 67 -7.77 -7.61 5.88
CA GLU A 67 -6.45 -7.07 6.27
C GLU A 67 -6.56 -5.65 6.83
N VAL A 68 -7.32 -4.78 6.16
CA VAL A 68 -7.56 -3.41 6.63
C VAL A 68 -8.32 -3.41 7.95
N GLY A 69 -9.36 -4.26 8.08
CA GLY A 69 -10.11 -4.41 9.33
C GLY A 69 -9.24 -4.94 10.47
N TYR A 70 -8.41 -5.94 10.21
CA TYR A 70 -7.44 -6.48 11.17
C TYR A 70 -6.46 -5.40 11.63
N GLY A 71 -5.89 -4.64 10.70
CA GLY A 71 -4.99 -3.55 11.02
C GLY A 71 -5.65 -2.45 11.87
N ALA A 72 -6.89 -2.10 11.57
CA ALA A 72 -7.65 -1.13 12.36
C ALA A 72 -7.86 -1.61 13.81
N VAL A 73 -8.12 -2.90 14.02
CA VAL A 73 -8.23 -3.49 15.37
C VAL A 73 -6.89 -3.44 16.09
N ILE A 74 -5.78 -3.80 15.42
CA ILE A 74 -4.44 -3.72 16.02
C ILE A 74 -4.14 -2.30 16.50
N ALA A 75 -4.48 -1.28 15.73
CA ALA A 75 -4.25 0.11 16.09
C ALA A 75 -4.97 0.55 17.39
N THR A 76 -6.02 -0.15 17.81
CA THR A 76 -6.73 0.13 19.07
C THR A 76 -6.12 -0.55 20.30
N LEU A 77 -5.18 -1.48 20.11
CA LEU A 77 -4.58 -2.22 21.21
C LEU A 77 -3.55 -1.37 21.98
N ALA A 78 -3.50 -1.52 23.28
CA ALA A 78 -2.51 -0.82 24.12
C ALA A 78 -1.07 -1.13 23.72
N GLY A 79 -0.79 -2.35 23.23
CA GLY A 79 0.52 -2.73 22.69
C GLY A 79 0.96 -1.92 21.46
N PHE A 80 0.01 -1.34 20.72
CA PHE A 80 0.34 -0.47 19.60
C PHE A 80 1.03 0.83 20.05
N ALA A 81 0.66 1.39 21.19
CA ALA A 81 1.33 2.56 21.75
C ALA A 81 2.82 2.28 22.04
N VAL A 82 3.12 1.10 22.57
CA VAL A 82 4.50 0.66 22.85
C VAL A 82 5.28 0.53 21.52
N LEU A 83 4.66 -0.07 20.51
CA LEU A 83 5.26 -0.16 19.18
C LEU A 83 5.57 1.23 18.60
N ARG A 84 4.56 2.13 18.64
CA ARG A 84 4.69 3.51 18.16
C ARG A 84 5.86 4.22 18.83
N ASP A 85 5.90 4.21 20.15
CA ASP A 85 6.93 4.90 20.92
C ASP A 85 8.32 4.29 20.67
N SER A 86 8.39 2.96 20.48
CA SER A 86 9.64 2.27 20.17
C SER A 86 10.18 2.68 18.80
N VAL A 87 9.31 2.74 17.76
CA VAL A 87 9.76 3.10 16.41
C VAL A 87 10.11 4.59 16.28
N LEU A 88 9.39 5.49 16.95
CA LEU A 88 9.70 6.92 16.95
C LEU A 88 11.06 7.21 17.61
N ASN A 89 11.43 6.44 18.62
CA ASN A 89 12.69 6.61 19.35
C ASN A 89 13.85 5.76 18.81
N LEU A 90 13.62 4.98 17.74
CA LEU A 90 14.63 4.07 17.20
C LEU A 90 15.85 4.80 16.65
N SER A 91 15.64 5.90 15.94
CA SER A 91 16.69 6.69 15.32
C SER A 91 16.36 8.19 15.38
N PRO A 92 16.51 8.84 16.55
CA PRO A 92 16.17 10.25 16.72
C PRO A 92 16.93 11.18 15.77
N ASN A 93 18.14 10.79 15.36
CA ASN A 93 19.01 11.59 14.49
C ASN A 93 18.72 11.41 12.99
N ASN A 94 17.97 10.38 12.61
CA ASN A 94 17.61 10.13 11.22
C ASN A 94 16.17 9.58 11.13
N PRO A 95 15.19 10.46 10.92
CA PRO A 95 13.78 10.08 10.86
C PRO A 95 13.45 9.14 9.69
N LEU A 96 14.25 9.12 8.60
CA LEU A 96 14.04 8.19 7.48
C LEU A 96 14.19 6.72 7.91
N ILE A 97 15.16 6.43 8.79
CA ILE A 97 15.38 5.07 9.31
C ILE A 97 14.19 4.66 10.19
N SER A 98 13.82 5.53 11.11
CA SER A 98 12.71 5.29 12.05
C SER A 98 11.39 5.09 11.30
N GLU A 99 11.11 5.93 10.32
CA GLU A 99 9.94 5.81 9.45
C GLU A 99 9.95 4.52 8.65
N ALA A 100 11.08 4.19 8.00
CA ALA A 100 11.19 2.96 7.22
C ALA A 100 10.91 1.73 8.07
N VAL A 101 11.46 1.64 9.28
CA VAL A 101 11.20 0.53 10.20
C VAL A 101 9.74 0.49 10.62
N ALA A 102 9.13 1.64 10.94
CA ALA A 102 7.73 1.71 11.30
C ALA A 102 6.81 1.23 10.17
N MET A 103 6.99 1.75 8.95
CA MET A 103 6.18 1.39 7.80
C MET A 103 6.35 -0.08 7.42
N THR A 104 7.58 -0.57 7.37
CA THR A 104 7.89 -1.98 7.10
C THR A 104 7.26 -2.92 8.14
N THR A 105 7.36 -2.57 9.42
CA THR A 105 6.79 -3.38 10.51
C THR A 105 5.28 -3.45 10.43
N LEU A 106 4.61 -2.30 10.25
CA LEU A 106 3.15 -2.25 10.19
C LEU A 106 2.60 -2.92 8.91
N ALA A 107 3.28 -2.76 7.78
CA ALA A 107 2.94 -3.49 6.57
C ALA A 107 3.12 -5.00 6.74
N GLY A 108 4.19 -5.42 7.44
CA GLY A 108 4.42 -6.83 7.76
C GLY A 108 3.37 -7.42 8.71
N ILE A 109 2.95 -6.68 9.74
CA ILE A 109 1.91 -7.13 10.67
C ILE A 109 0.56 -7.29 9.95
N THR A 110 0.22 -6.32 9.10
CA THR A 110 -1.05 -6.33 8.36
C THR A 110 -1.04 -7.23 7.13
N GLY A 111 0.13 -7.62 6.63
CA GLY A 111 0.27 -8.34 5.36
C GLY A 111 -0.08 -7.50 4.13
N SER A 112 -0.06 -6.17 4.26
CA SER A 112 -0.51 -5.23 3.22
C SER A 112 0.21 -3.89 3.34
N SER A 113 0.86 -3.42 2.27
CA SER A 113 1.49 -2.11 2.22
C SER A 113 0.48 -0.97 2.43
N SER A 114 -0.65 -1.02 1.73
CA SER A 114 -1.71 -0.03 1.88
C SER A 114 -2.38 -0.09 3.27
N GLY A 115 -2.57 -1.28 3.81
CA GLY A 115 -3.07 -1.49 5.17
C GLY A 115 -2.13 -0.90 6.21
N GLY A 116 -0.84 -1.18 6.13
CA GLY A 116 0.19 -0.63 7.00
C GLY A 116 0.26 0.90 6.94
N LEU A 117 0.28 1.47 5.73
CA LEU A 117 0.32 2.93 5.54
C LEU A 117 -0.95 3.63 6.08
N SER A 118 -2.13 3.05 5.84
CA SER A 118 -3.39 3.65 6.32
C SER A 118 -3.52 3.68 7.84
N ILE A 119 -2.79 2.82 8.56
CA ILE A 119 -2.67 2.86 10.01
C ILE A 119 -1.55 3.81 10.46
N ALA A 120 -0.38 3.70 9.83
CA ALA A 120 0.81 4.43 10.23
C ALA A 120 0.70 5.95 10.00
N LEU A 121 0.28 6.37 8.81
CA LEU A 121 0.31 7.79 8.42
C LEU A 121 -0.60 8.69 9.29
N PRO A 122 -1.85 8.33 9.64
CA PRO A 122 -2.64 9.16 10.52
C PRO A 122 -2.06 9.33 11.93
N ILE A 123 -1.31 8.33 12.41
CA ILE A 123 -0.79 8.29 13.78
C ILE A 123 0.63 8.88 13.86
N LEU A 124 1.50 8.49 12.93
CA LEU A 124 2.94 8.80 12.96
C LEU A 124 3.34 9.89 11.97
N GLY A 125 2.55 10.13 10.92
CA GLY A 125 2.95 10.97 9.79
C GLY A 125 3.24 12.42 10.19
N LYS A 126 2.46 13.00 11.11
CA LYS A 126 2.70 14.37 11.61
C LYS A 126 4.03 14.47 12.37
N GLU A 127 4.35 13.46 13.16
CA GLU A 127 5.57 13.41 13.95
C GLU A 127 6.79 13.25 13.05
N TYR A 128 6.75 12.31 12.09
CA TYR A 128 7.83 12.13 11.13
C TYR A 128 8.02 13.36 10.24
N LEU A 129 6.94 14.04 9.84
CA LEU A 129 7.05 15.28 9.08
C LEU A 129 7.73 16.38 9.88
N ALA A 130 7.38 16.54 11.16
CA ALA A 130 8.02 17.52 12.05
C ALA A 130 9.51 17.21 12.24
N GLN A 131 9.85 15.94 12.47
CA GLN A 131 11.25 15.51 12.59
C GLN A 131 12.03 15.70 11.28
N ALA A 132 11.43 15.39 10.13
CA ALA A 132 12.06 15.58 8.82
C ALA A 132 12.38 17.05 8.56
N VAL A 133 11.44 17.95 8.82
CA VAL A 133 11.65 19.40 8.68
C VAL A 133 12.76 19.88 9.62
N ALA A 134 12.80 19.42 10.87
CA ALA A 134 13.84 19.78 11.84
C ALA A 134 15.24 19.32 11.40
N HIS A 135 15.34 18.23 10.64
CA HIS A 135 16.61 17.70 10.12
C HIS A 135 16.90 18.13 8.66
N GLY A 136 16.11 19.04 8.08
CA GLY A 136 16.29 19.51 6.70
C GLY A 136 16.00 18.46 5.63
N ILE A 137 15.20 17.44 5.96
CA ILE A 137 14.77 16.38 5.03
C ILE A 137 13.49 16.84 4.34
N SER A 138 13.46 16.70 3.00
CA SER A 138 12.25 17.09 2.25
C SER A 138 11.07 16.14 2.50
N PRO A 139 9.84 16.67 2.53
CA PRO A 139 8.65 15.84 2.64
C PRO A 139 8.52 14.82 1.51
N GLU A 140 9.02 15.15 0.31
CA GLU A 140 9.00 14.24 -0.85
C GLU A 140 9.88 13.01 -0.61
N LEU A 141 11.07 13.19 -0.04
CA LEU A 141 11.95 12.08 0.30
C LEU A 141 11.34 11.22 1.41
N LEU A 142 10.79 11.85 2.44
CA LEU A 142 10.07 11.15 3.50
C LEU A 142 8.94 10.29 2.92
N HIS A 143 8.10 10.87 2.07
CA HIS A 143 7.01 10.13 1.40
C HIS A 143 7.52 8.95 0.55
N ARG A 144 8.61 9.12 -0.19
CA ARG A 144 9.21 8.04 -0.99
C ARG A 144 9.68 6.89 -0.10
N VAL A 145 10.35 7.22 1.01
CA VAL A 145 10.82 6.21 1.98
C VAL A 145 9.63 5.48 2.60
N ALA A 146 8.58 6.19 3.02
CA ALA A 146 7.37 5.56 3.56
C ALA A 146 6.75 4.53 2.60
N VAL A 147 6.54 4.93 1.35
CA VAL A 147 5.92 4.07 0.32
C VAL A 147 6.80 2.86 0.00
N MET A 148 8.11 3.05 -0.17
CA MET A 148 9.03 1.95 -0.48
C MET A 148 9.19 0.99 0.70
N ALA A 149 9.27 1.52 1.92
CA ALA A 149 9.41 0.73 3.13
C ALA A 149 8.16 -0.14 3.41
N ALA A 150 6.96 0.39 3.11
CA ALA A 150 5.73 -0.38 3.24
C ALA A 150 5.69 -1.61 2.33
N GLY A 151 6.36 -1.58 1.16
CA GLY A 151 6.53 -2.75 0.29
C GLY A 151 7.59 -3.76 0.76
N GLY A 152 8.25 -3.52 1.89
CA GLY A 152 9.35 -4.39 2.35
C GLY A 152 8.91 -5.71 2.97
N LEU A 153 7.82 -5.75 3.73
CA LEU A 153 7.31 -6.95 4.41
C LEU A 153 5.81 -7.19 4.18
N ASP A 154 5.18 -6.49 3.26
CA ASP A 154 3.75 -6.61 2.96
C ASP A 154 3.35 -7.96 2.33
N THR A 155 4.32 -8.72 1.85
CA THR A 155 4.13 -10.02 1.19
C THR A 155 4.59 -11.20 2.07
N LEU A 156 4.52 -11.07 3.39
CA LEU A 156 4.70 -12.19 4.30
C LEU A 156 3.70 -13.33 3.99
N PRO A 157 3.96 -14.58 4.41
CA PRO A 157 3.15 -15.74 4.00
C PRO A 157 1.65 -15.63 4.28
N HIS A 158 1.26 -14.79 5.23
CA HIS A 158 -0.14 -14.54 5.59
C HIS A 158 -0.80 -13.42 4.77
N SER A 159 -0.03 -12.73 3.90
CA SER A 159 -0.58 -11.68 3.04
C SER A 159 -1.66 -12.22 2.11
N GLY A 160 -2.80 -11.55 2.07
CA GLY A 160 -3.90 -11.90 1.19
C GLY A 160 -3.54 -11.82 -0.29
N ALA A 161 -2.64 -10.91 -0.66
CA ALA A 161 -2.12 -10.81 -2.03
C ALA A 161 -1.34 -12.08 -2.43
N VAL A 162 -0.47 -12.59 -1.54
CA VAL A 162 0.31 -13.82 -1.76
C VAL A 162 -0.61 -15.04 -1.81
N ILE A 163 -1.57 -15.14 -0.89
CA ILE A 163 -2.57 -16.22 -0.86
C ILE A 163 -3.38 -16.21 -2.16
N THR A 164 -3.84 -15.05 -2.60
CA THR A 164 -4.60 -14.90 -3.85
C THR A 164 -3.75 -15.28 -5.06
N LEU A 165 -2.51 -14.80 -5.13
CA LEU A 165 -1.58 -15.14 -6.22
C LEU A 165 -1.40 -16.65 -6.34
N PHE A 166 -1.12 -17.32 -5.23
CA PHE A 166 -0.91 -18.78 -5.26
C PHE A 166 -2.19 -19.55 -5.57
N ALA A 167 -3.34 -19.10 -5.10
CA ALA A 167 -4.63 -19.69 -5.45
C ALA A 167 -4.91 -19.61 -6.95
N ILE A 168 -4.65 -18.45 -7.59
CA ILE A 168 -4.86 -18.25 -9.02
C ILE A 168 -3.87 -19.07 -9.86
N CYS A 169 -2.62 -19.12 -9.43
CA CYS A 169 -1.56 -19.85 -10.14
C CYS A 169 -1.55 -21.36 -9.84
N HIS A 170 -2.41 -21.83 -8.95
CA HIS A 170 -2.43 -23.23 -8.47
C HIS A 170 -1.09 -23.67 -7.87
N LEU A 171 -0.41 -22.75 -7.16
CA LEU A 171 0.86 -22.96 -6.50
C LEU A 171 0.69 -23.02 -4.99
N THR A 172 1.65 -23.62 -4.31
CA THR A 172 1.74 -23.64 -2.85
C THR A 172 2.87 -22.75 -2.34
N HIS A 173 2.78 -22.29 -1.10
CA HIS A 173 3.86 -21.54 -0.44
C HIS A 173 5.19 -22.28 -0.51
N LYS A 174 5.16 -23.61 -0.31
CA LYS A 174 6.37 -24.44 -0.34
C LYS A 174 7.08 -24.41 -1.71
N GLN A 175 6.31 -24.28 -2.79
CA GLN A 175 6.85 -24.31 -4.16
C GLN A 175 7.44 -22.96 -4.59
N SER A 176 6.80 -21.85 -4.24
CA SER A 176 7.10 -20.56 -4.87
C SER A 176 7.33 -19.40 -3.91
N TYR A 177 7.14 -19.60 -2.60
CA TYR A 177 7.26 -18.47 -1.68
C TYR A 177 8.68 -17.90 -1.60
N LYS A 178 9.72 -18.70 -1.79
CA LYS A 178 11.11 -18.23 -1.80
C LYS A 178 11.36 -17.20 -2.92
N ASP A 179 10.81 -17.46 -4.11
CA ASP A 179 10.96 -16.56 -5.26
C ASP A 179 10.16 -15.26 -5.04
N VAL A 180 8.94 -15.39 -4.53
CA VAL A 180 8.12 -14.22 -4.13
C VAL A 180 8.87 -13.39 -3.10
N ALA A 181 9.34 -13.98 -2.00
CA ALA A 181 10.04 -13.27 -0.94
C ALA A 181 11.32 -12.57 -1.44
N MET A 182 12.06 -13.19 -2.35
CA MET A 182 13.25 -12.58 -2.94
C MET A 182 12.88 -11.31 -3.72
N VAL A 183 11.88 -11.38 -4.57
CA VAL A 183 11.49 -10.26 -5.43
C VAL A 183 10.75 -9.18 -4.68
N THR A 184 9.85 -9.55 -3.77
CA THR A 184 8.92 -8.60 -3.13
C THR A 184 9.37 -8.14 -1.73
N MET A 185 10.34 -8.79 -1.12
CA MET A 185 10.87 -8.41 0.19
C MET A 185 12.35 -8.01 0.10
N ALA A 186 13.22 -8.90 -0.36
CA ALA A 186 14.66 -8.63 -0.34
C ALA A 186 15.04 -7.43 -1.23
N ILE A 187 14.52 -7.37 -2.46
CA ILE A 187 14.81 -6.27 -3.38
C ILE A 187 14.25 -4.93 -2.87
N PRO A 188 12.99 -4.79 -2.44
CA PRO A 188 12.49 -3.54 -1.86
C PRO A 188 13.22 -3.09 -0.60
N LEU A 189 13.61 -4.01 0.29
CA LEU A 189 14.41 -3.67 1.48
C LEU A 189 15.80 -3.13 1.12
N ILE A 190 16.45 -3.71 0.11
CA ILE A 190 17.72 -3.17 -0.40
C ILE A 190 17.48 -1.81 -1.03
N ALA A 191 16.45 -1.66 -1.85
CA ALA A 191 16.13 -0.40 -2.53
C ALA A 191 15.84 0.73 -1.54
N VAL A 192 15.02 0.50 -0.51
CA VAL A 192 14.75 1.52 0.52
C VAL A 192 16.01 1.87 1.31
N THR A 193 16.86 0.89 1.61
CA THR A 193 18.15 1.14 2.28
C THR A 193 19.04 2.05 1.45
N VAL A 194 19.15 1.80 0.13
CA VAL A 194 19.90 2.65 -0.79
C VAL A 194 19.32 4.07 -0.83
N VAL A 195 17.99 4.21 -0.90
CA VAL A 195 17.34 5.54 -0.91
C VAL A 195 17.59 6.29 0.40
N ILE A 196 17.54 5.62 1.54
CA ILE A 196 17.84 6.23 2.85
C ILE A 196 19.29 6.69 2.88
N VAL A 197 20.25 5.86 2.45
CA VAL A 197 21.68 6.22 2.42
C VAL A 197 21.92 7.42 1.49
N LEU A 198 21.40 7.38 0.27
CA LEU A 198 21.55 8.49 -0.68
C LEU A 198 20.86 9.76 -0.17
N GLY A 199 19.65 9.64 0.36
CA GLY A 199 18.90 10.76 0.93
C GLY A 199 19.60 11.40 2.13
N THR A 200 20.24 10.58 2.97
CA THR A 200 21.02 11.08 4.12
C THR A 200 22.32 11.76 3.68
N MET A 201 22.98 11.27 2.61
CA MET A 201 24.27 11.79 2.15
C MET A 201 24.14 12.98 1.19
N LEU A 202 23.17 12.95 0.30
CA LEU A 202 23.03 13.92 -0.79
C LEU A 202 21.89 14.92 -0.54
N GLY A 203 21.06 14.70 0.47
CA GLY A 203 19.83 15.43 0.67
C GLY A 203 18.73 14.97 -0.28
N SER A 204 17.73 15.85 -0.50
CA SER A 204 16.60 15.54 -1.42
C SER A 204 17.07 15.47 -2.87
N PHE A 205 16.67 14.45 -3.58
CA PHE A 205 16.90 14.26 -5.01
C PHE A 205 15.60 13.83 -5.69
#